data_7b291a81427a3354a2b6802d3daca52b
#
_entry.id   7b291a81427a3354a2b6802d3daca52b
#
_cell.length_a   1.000
_cell.length_b   1.000
_cell.length_c   1.000
_cell.angle_alpha   90.00
_cell.angle_beta   90.00
_cell.angle_gamma   90.00
#
_symmetry.space_group_name_H-M   'P 1'
#
loop_
_entity.id
_entity.type
_entity.pdbx_description
1 polymer ?
#
loop_
_entity_poly.entity_id
_entity_poly.type
_entity_poly.pdbx_seq_one_letter_code
_entity_poly.pdbx_strand_id
1 'polypeptide(L)'
;MDFRVLSENDFDSVHTAFLKAFSDYAIKIDMPREKLYEMLKRRGVVYSLSAGCFEGRELVGFILNGVDIINGEMTAYDTGTGVIPEFRGKKITGSIFDFLIPKMKKNGIKKYVLEVLKENEKAFNIYTQKGFQVSRGFNCYRVAKEDYSSAKKLKDTDLRVEKLSYINWREFRSFWDVQPSWQNSESSVNRSEDKKAFLGVYKKQELMAYAVLYPSTGDLAQLAVKKSFRGNGAGTLLLKACLAVSDKPLSILNVEDSDKDINGFLNSFGCKLFTMQHELIKKI
;
A
#
# COMPACT_ATOMS: atom_id res chain seq x y z
N MET A 1 24.55 -7.11 20.23
CA MET A 1 23.64 -6.67 19.13
C MET A 1 24.41 -5.73 18.23
N ASP A 2 24.45 -6.04 16.95
CA ASP A 2 25.18 -5.27 15.94
C ASP A 2 24.21 -4.68 14.91
N PHE A 3 24.38 -3.41 14.56
CA PHE A 3 23.51 -2.70 13.61
C PHE A 3 24.25 -2.48 12.31
N ARG A 4 23.71 -3.00 11.22
CA ARG A 4 24.32 -2.77 9.91
C ARG A 4 23.29 -2.55 8.81
N VAL A 5 23.74 -1.94 7.74
CA VAL A 5 22.98 -1.83 6.49
C VAL A 5 22.77 -3.23 5.91
N LEU A 6 21.59 -3.47 5.35
CA LEU A 6 21.27 -4.71 4.65
C LEU A 6 21.78 -4.68 3.21
N SER A 7 21.90 -5.86 2.64
CA SER A 7 22.22 -6.10 1.23
C SER A 7 21.23 -7.10 0.62
N GLU A 8 21.25 -7.27 -0.68
CA GLU A 8 20.43 -8.29 -1.36
C GLU A 8 20.74 -9.70 -0.85
N ASN A 9 21.99 -9.96 -0.43
CA ASN A 9 22.40 -11.24 0.14
C ASN A 9 21.74 -11.54 1.49
N ASP A 10 21.17 -10.55 2.15
CA ASP A 10 20.45 -10.71 3.42
C ASP A 10 18.98 -11.11 3.23
N PHE A 11 18.49 -11.23 2.00
CA PHE A 11 17.07 -11.47 1.72
C PHE A 11 16.51 -12.70 2.48
N ASP A 12 17.24 -13.80 2.54
CA ASP A 12 16.77 -15.01 3.24
C ASP A 12 16.72 -14.81 4.77
N SER A 13 17.66 -14.05 5.33
CA SER A 13 17.63 -13.63 6.73
C SER A 13 16.44 -12.69 7.00
N VAL A 14 16.18 -11.76 6.08
CA VAL A 14 15.02 -10.86 6.14
C VAL A 14 13.72 -11.65 6.09
N HIS A 15 13.57 -12.61 5.18
CA HIS A 15 12.38 -13.45 5.08
C HIS A 15 12.14 -14.25 6.36
N THR A 16 13.19 -14.88 6.90
CA THR A 16 13.11 -15.63 8.16
C THR A 16 12.71 -14.74 9.34
N ALA A 17 13.36 -13.57 9.47
CA ALA A 17 13.06 -12.60 10.52
C ALA A 17 11.64 -12.01 10.36
N PHE A 18 11.19 -11.78 9.13
CA PHE A 18 9.84 -11.32 8.82
C PHE A 18 8.80 -12.32 9.34
N LEU A 19 8.90 -13.60 8.98
CA LEU A 19 7.97 -14.63 9.44
C LEU A 19 7.94 -14.74 10.97
N LYS A 20 9.11 -14.70 11.63
CA LYS A 20 9.20 -14.70 13.09
C LYS A 20 8.59 -13.44 13.73
N ALA A 21 8.90 -12.25 13.19
CA ALA A 21 8.43 -10.98 13.73
C ALA A 21 6.91 -10.82 13.67
N PHE A 22 6.24 -11.51 12.76
CA PHE A 22 4.78 -11.45 12.59
C PHE A 22 4.06 -12.76 12.96
N SER A 23 4.77 -13.71 13.62
CA SER A 23 4.23 -15.04 13.96
C SER A 23 3.08 -15.01 14.97
N ASP A 24 3.04 -13.99 15.81
CA ASP A 24 2.03 -13.79 16.87
C ASP A 24 0.92 -12.81 16.50
N TYR A 25 0.85 -12.42 15.21
CA TYR A 25 -0.27 -11.61 14.72
C TYR A 25 -1.58 -12.42 14.71
N ALA A 26 -2.69 -11.76 15.06
CA ALA A 26 -4.02 -12.39 15.12
C ALA A 26 -4.45 -13.04 13.79
N ILE A 27 -3.96 -12.51 12.67
CA ILE A 27 -4.13 -13.10 11.34
C ILE A 27 -2.77 -13.67 10.93
N LYS A 28 -2.71 -15.00 10.75
CA LYS A 28 -1.50 -15.66 10.28
C LYS A 28 -1.07 -15.08 8.92
N ILE A 29 0.13 -14.52 8.89
CA ILE A 29 0.70 -13.98 7.66
C ILE A 29 1.31 -15.13 6.87
N ASP A 30 0.64 -15.51 5.76
CA ASP A 30 1.20 -16.40 4.76
C ASP A 30 2.02 -15.57 3.77
N MET A 31 3.34 -15.59 3.93
CA MET A 31 4.28 -14.81 3.14
C MET A 31 5.39 -15.72 2.58
N PRO A 32 5.10 -16.49 1.53
CA PRO A 32 6.15 -17.21 0.82
C PRO A 32 7.28 -16.28 0.36
N ARG A 33 8.46 -16.83 0.15
CA ARG A 33 9.67 -16.12 -0.23
C ARG A 33 9.46 -15.22 -1.46
N GLU A 34 8.84 -15.78 -2.50
CA GLU A 34 8.55 -15.08 -3.75
C GLU A 34 7.58 -13.91 -3.55
N LYS A 35 6.58 -14.09 -2.70
CA LYS A 35 5.60 -13.06 -2.39
C LYS A 35 6.22 -11.90 -1.62
N LEU A 36 7.12 -12.18 -0.67
CA LEU A 36 7.89 -11.15 0.01
C LEU A 36 8.76 -10.40 -1.00
N TYR A 37 9.47 -11.11 -1.87
CA TYR A 37 10.33 -10.52 -2.89
C TYR A 37 9.55 -9.54 -3.79
N GLU A 38 8.41 -9.97 -4.33
CA GLU A 38 7.55 -9.12 -5.16
C GLU A 38 7.00 -7.92 -4.39
N MET A 39 6.61 -8.09 -3.13
CA MET A 39 6.17 -6.98 -2.28
C MET A 39 7.29 -5.94 -2.10
N LEU A 40 8.51 -6.36 -1.80
CA LEU A 40 9.65 -5.46 -1.62
C LEU A 40 10.00 -4.74 -2.94
N LYS A 41 9.97 -5.46 -4.05
CA LYS A 41 10.18 -4.90 -5.40
C LYS A 41 9.12 -3.86 -5.74
N ARG A 42 7.84 -4.20 -5.60
CA ARG A 42 6.71 -3.30 -5.82
C ARG A 42 6.86 -2.01 -4.99
N ARG A 43 7.27 -2.13 -3.74
CA ARG A 43 7.44 -0.98 -2.84
C ARG A 43 8.76 -0.24 -3.01
N GLY A 44 9.63 -0.70 -3.93
CA GLY A 44 10.87 -0.03 -4.32
C GLY A 44 11.95 -0.08 -3.25
N VAL A 45 12.12 -1.23 -2.60
CA VAL A 45 13.10 -1.39 -1.52
C VAL A 45 14.53 -1.14 -2.02
N VAL A 46 15.26 -0.35 -1.23
CA VAL A 46 16.68 -0.04 -1.39
C VAL A 46 17.42 -0.57 -0.18
N TYR A 47 18.12 -1.68 -0.35
CA TYR A 47 18.83 -2.35 0.76
C TYR A 47 19.89 -1.46 1.41
N SER A 48 20.60 -0.62 0.64
CA SER A 48 21.60 0.33 1.18
C SER A 48 21.00 1.43 2.06
N LEU A 49 19.69 1.58 2.07
CA LEU A 49 18.93 2.48 2.95
C LEU A 49 18.00 1.70 3.91
N SER A 50 18.19 0.39 4.01
CA SER A 50 17.52 -0.52 4.94
C SER A 50 18.55 -1.06 5.94
N ALA A 51 18.15 -1.36 7.15
CA ALA A 51 19.09 -1.85 8.16
C ALA A 51 18.49 -2.96 9.02
N GLY A 52 19.36 -3.78 9.58
CA GLY A 52 19.06 -4.83 10.52
C GLY A 52 19.85 -4.72 11.81
N CYS A 53 19.27 -5.30 12.87
CA CYS A 53 19.92 -5.60 14.13
C CYS A 53 20.21 -7.09 14.17
N PHE A 54 21.45 -7.44 14.43
CA PHE A 54 21.92 -8.83 14.48
C PHE A 54 22.36 -9.22 15.87
N GLU A 55 22.02 -10.46 16.27
CA GLU A 55 22.62 -11.14 17.41
C GLU A 55 23.42 -12.33 16.89
N GLY A 56 24.73 -12.22 16.89
CA GLY A 56 25.59 -13.13 16.17
C GLY A 56 25.29 -13.12 14.66
N ARG A 57 24.81 -14.24 14.12
CA ARG A 57 24.41 -14.35 12.70
C ARG A 57 22.90 -14.17 12.46
N GLU A 58 22.11 -14.10 13.52
CA GLU A 58 20.65 -14.01 13.41
C GLU A 58 20.20 -12.56 13.26
N LEU A 59 19.36 -12.28 12.25
CA LEU A 59 18.67 -11.01 12.10
C LEU A 59 17.47 -10.97 13.05
N VAL A 60 17.56 -10.17 14.10
CA VAL A 60 16.55 -10.11 15.17
C VAL A 60 15.62 -8.90 15.08
N GLY A 61 15.96 -7.92 14.26
CA GLY A 61 15.12 -6.77 13.95
C GLY A 61 15.55 -6.09 12.66
N PHE A 62 14.60 -5.50 11.94
CA PHE A 62 14.86 -4.87 10.65
C PHE A 62 13.93 -3.69 10.39
N ILE A 63 14.40 -2.76 9.53
CA ILE A 63 13.60 -1.75 8.85
C ILE A 63 13.97 -1.80 7.38
N LEU A 64 12.98 -2.03 6.52
CA LEU A 64 13.12 -2.09 5.06
C LEU A 64 12.53 -0.83 4.45
N ASN A 65 13.30 -0.14 3.62
CA ASN A 65 12.90 1.14 3.06
C ASN A 65 12.84 1.13 1.54
N GLY A 66 11.69 1.54 1.01
CA GLY A 66 11.56 1.94 -0.38
C GLY A 66 12.00 3.40 -0.56
N VAL A 67 12.41 3.76 -1.78
CA VAL A 67 12.75 5.13 -2.15
C VAL A 67 12.11 5.52 -3.47
N ASP A 68 11.57 6.74 -3.51
CA ASP A 68 10.97 7.31 -4.72
C ASP A 68 11.03 8.84 -4.69
N ILE A 69 10.71 9.47 -5.81
CA ILE A 69 10.53 10.91 -5.89
C ILE A 69 9.04 11.23 -5.81
N ILE A 70 8.61 11.83 -4.70
CA ILE A 70 7.23 12.25 -4.48
C ILE A 70 7.15 13.77 -4.48
N ASN A 71 6.38 14.35 -5.42
CA ASN A 71 6.26 15.80 -5.59
C ASN A 71 7.61 16.51 -5.73
N GLY A 72 8.56 15.90 -6.45
CA GLY A 72 9.90 16.45 -6.66
C GLY A 72 10.88 16.27 -5.50
N GLU A 73 10.48 15.62 -4.40
CA GLU A 73 11.34 15.37 -3.25
C GLU A 73 11.66 13.89 -3.08
N MET A 74 12.94 13.58 -2.88
CA MET A 74 13.39 12.23 -2.58
C MET A 74 12.83 11.79 -1.24
N THR A 75 11.97 10.79 -1.27
CA THR A 75 11.18 10.30 -0.13
C THR A 75 11.51 8.84 0.14
N ALA A 76 11.79 8.50 1.40
CA ALA A 76 11.86 7.12 1.86
C ALA A 76 10.50 6.66 2.41
N TYR A 77 10.23 5.37 2.29
CA TYR A 77 9.03 4.73 2.81
C TYR A 77 9.41 3.47 3.59
N ASP A 78 9.03 3.42 4.87
CA ASP A 78 9.14 2.19 5.67
C ASP A 78 8.13 1.17 5.15
N THR A 79 8.62 0.22 4.39
CA THR A 79 7.82 -0.84 3.80
C THR A 79 7.61 -2.02 4.74
N GLY A 80 8.40 -2.10 5.81
CA GLY A 80 8.28 -3.14 6.81
C GLY A 80 9.28 -2.99 7.94
N THR A 81 8.77 -2.83 9.14
CA THR A 81 9.52 -2.83 10.39
C THR A 81 9.12 -4.02 11.23
N GLY A 82 10.08 -4.81 11.68
CA GLY A 82 9.85 -5.97 12.54
C GLY A 82 10.96 -6.21 13.55
N VAL A 83 10.56 -6.76 14.70
CA VAL A 83 11.47 -7.30 15.74
C VAL A 83 10.91 -8.63 16.17
N ILE A 84 11.73 -9.68 16.17
CA ILE A 84 11.31 -11.02 16.60
C ILE A 84 10.90 -11.00 18.09
N PRO A 85 9.91 -11.80 18.52
CA PRO A 85 9.26 -11.68 19.82
C PRO A 85 10.25 -11.63 21.00
N GLU A 86 11.27 -12.49 21.01
CA GLU A 86 12.25 -12.66 22.08
C GLU A 86 13.17 -11.45 22.27
N PHE A 87 13.18 -10.55 21.29
CA PHE A 87 14.02 -9.34 21.31
C PHE A 87 13.22 -8.05 21.45
N ARG A 88 11.90 -8.13 21.56
CA ARG A 88 11.05 -6.95 21.80
C ARG A 88 11.34 -6.32 23.16
N GLY A 89 10.98 -5.05 23.33
CA GLY A 89 11.24 -4.29 24.55
C GLY A 89 12.68 -3.80 24.71
N LYS A 90 13.62 -4.23 23.86
CA LYS A 90 15.06 -3.83 23.89
C LYS A 90 15.37 -2.58 23.05
N LYS A 91 14.36 -1.78 22.69
CA LYS A 91 14.48 -0.52 21.91
C LYS A 91 15.11 -0.68 20.50
N ILE A 92 15.13 -1.90 19.94
CA ILE A 92 15.80 -2.21 18.67
C ILE A 92 15.28 -1.34 17.52
N THR A 93 13.95 -1.22 17.35
CA THR A 93 13.35 -0.37 16.31
C THR A 93 13.85 1.07 16.38
N GLY A 94 13.85 1.65 17.59
CA GLY A 94 14.35 3.00 17.80
C GLY A 94 15.83 3.16 17.45
N SER A 95 16.66 2.17 17.80
CA SER A 95 18.10 2.17 17.49
C SER A 95 18.35 2.03 15.97
N ILE A 96 17.55 1.23 15.25
CA ILE A 96 17.66 1.13 13.79
C ILE A 96 17.30 2.48 13.13
N PHE A 97 16.26 3.20 13.61
CA PHE A 97 15.97 4.55 13.12
C PHE A 97 17.14 5.51 13.35
N ASP A 98 17.75 5.51 14.55
CA ASP A 98 18.89 6.36 14.87
C ASP A 98 20.09 6.05 13.97
N PHE A 99 20.29 4.80 13.59
CA PHE A 99 21.33 4.37 12.66
C PHE A 99 21.03 4.77 11.20
N LEU A 100 19.76 4.72 10.77
CA LEU A 100 19.37 4.97 9.37
C LEU A 100 19.20 6.46 9.03
N ILE A 101 18.62 7.27 9.94
CA ILE A 101 18.28 8.67 9.63
C ILE A 101 19.49 9.48 9.16
N PRO A 102 20.69 9.41 9.78
CA PRO A 102 21.87 10.12 9.27
C PRO A 102 22.27 9.68 7.86
N LYS A 103 22.13 8.39 7.56
CA LYS A 103 22.44 7.83 6.23
C LYS A 103 21.44 8.33 5.18
N MET A 104 20.15 8.37 5.52
CA MET A 104 19.10 8.90 4.67
C MET A 104 19.36 10.36 4.31
N LYS A 105 19.71 11.21 5.31
CA LYS A 105 20.11 12.62 5.08
C LYS A 105 21.27 12.73 4.10
N LYS A 106 22.33 11.94 4.33
CA LYS A 106 23.52 11.94 3.45
C LYS A 106 23.18 11.54 2.01
N ASN A 107 22.15 10.69 1.81
CA ASN A 107 21.68 10.26 0.50
C ASN A 107 20.58 11.16 -0.08
N GLY A 108 20.34 12.34 0.50
CA GLY A 108 19.43 13.34 -0.06
C GLY A 108 17.94 13.08 0.21
N ILE A 109 17.61 12.12 1.05
CA ILE A 109 16.21 11.90 1.47
C ILE A 109 15.72 13.14 2.23
N LYS A 110 14.56 13.67 1.84
CA LYS A 110 13.93 14.85 2.45
C LYS A 110 12.75 14.50 3.34
N LYS A 111 12.08 13.41 3.01
CA LYS A 111 10.90 12.93 3.74
C LYS A 111 11.01 11.44 4.02
N TYR A 112 10.47 11.04 5.15
CA TYR A 112 10.32 9.64 5.52
C TYR A 112 8.86 9.38 5.87
N VAL A 113 8.24 8.44 5.19
CA VAL A 113 6.82 8.10 5.30
C VAL A 113 6.69 6.67 5.79
N LEU A 114 5.66 6.38 6.55
CA LEU A 114 5.27 5.03 6.95
C LEU A 114 3.76 4.94 7.15
N GLU A 115 3.26 3.72 7.16
CA GLU A 115 1.88 3.41 7.51
C GLU A 115 1.85 2.53 8.76
N VAL A 116 0.90 2.79 9.65
CA VAL A 116 0.72 2.00 10.88
C VAL A 116 -0.77 1.79 11.16
N LEU A 117 -1.15 0.58 11.56
CA LEU A 117 -2.51 0.28 11.99
C LEU A 117 -2.89 1.17 13.17
N LYS A 118 -4.10 1.77 13.13
CA LYS A 118 -4.60 2.62 14.23
C LYS A 118 -4.62 1.88 15.59
N GLU A 119 -4.82 0.57 15.56
CA GLU A 119 -4.83 -0.32 16.74
C GLU A 119 -3.42 -0.64 17.27
N ASN A 120 -2.36 -0.40 16.48
CA ASN A 120 -0.98 -0.68 16.90
C ASN A 120 -0.35 0.50 17.65
N GLU A 121 -0.89 0.79 18.84
CA GLU A 121 -0.43 1.90 19.69
C GLU A 121 1.07 1.81 20.03
N LYS A 122 1.59 0.59 20.19
CA LYS A 122 3.02 0.38 20.51
C LYS A 122 3.92 0.91 19.40
N ALA A 123 3.63 0.55 18.15
CA ALA A 123 4.39 1.04 17.00
C ALA A 123 4.16 2.55 16.80
N PHE A 124 2.92 3.02 16.89
CA PHE A 124 2.59 4.43 16.79
C PHE A 124 3.41 5.30 17.78
N ASN A 125 3.49 4.87 19.05
CA ASN A 125 4.28 5.57 20.07
C ASN A 125 5.78 5.58 19.77
N ILE A 126 6.34 4.49 19.21
CA ILE A 126 7.75 4.48 18.78
C ILE A 126 7.98 5.51 17.66
N TYR A 127 7.11 5.55 16.67
CA TYR A 127 7.25 6.47 15.53
C TYR A 127 7.09 7.93 15.94
N THR A 128 6.11 8.25 16.78
CA THR A 128 5.91 9.63 17.27
C THR A 128 7.08 10.10 18.14
N GLN A 129 7.65 9.23 18.98
CA GLN A 129 8.89 9.52 19.73
C GLN A 129 10.10 9.75 18.81
N LYS A 130 10.10 9.16 17.61
CA LYS A 130 11.12 9.42 16.57
C LYS A 130 10.81 10.66 15.74
N GLY A 131 9.77 11.42 16.08
CA GLY A 131 9.41 12.69 15.46
C GLY A 131 8.58 12.56 14.18
N PHE A 132 7.95 11.40 13.96
CA PHE A 132 6.91 11.27 12.94
C PHE A 132 5.61 11.92 13.41
N GLN A 133 4.87 12.50 12.47
CA GLN A 133 3.56 13.12 12.70
C GLN A 133 2.53 12.52 11.75
N VAL A 134 1.29 12.41 12.18
CA VAL A 134 0.18 11.95 11.33
C VAL A 134 -0.01 12.94 10.19
N SER A 135 0.01 12.44 8.96
CA SER A 135 -0.29 13.22 7.75
C SER A 135 -1.68 12.94 7.20
N ARG A 136 -2.07 11.67 7.16
CA ARG A 136 -3.37 11.21 6.66
C ARG A 136 -3.90 10.05 7.49
N GLY A 137 -5.21 9.84 7.46
CA GLY A 137 -5.85 8.61 7.89
C GLY A 137 -6.31 7.80 6.69
N PHE A 138 -6.30 6.48 6.81
CA PHE A 138 -6.75 5.57 5.78
C PHE A 138 -7.77 4.57 6.31
N ASN A 139 -8.80 4.32 5.51
CA ASN A 139 -9.72 3.20 5.65
C ASN A 139 -9.30 2.07 4.72
N CYS A 140 -9.45 0.82 5.18
CA CYS A 140 -9.18 -0.37 4.38
C CYS A 140 -10.45 -1.20 4.27
N TYR A 141 -10.85 -1.49 3.04
CA TYR A 141 -12.12 -2.16 2.74
C TYR A 141 -11.90 -3.53 2.12
N ARG A 142 -12.89 -4.40 2.31
CA ARG A 142 -12.97 -5.70 1.65
C ARG A 142 -14.38 -5.93 1.12
N VAL A 143 -14.49 -6.58 -0.05
CA VAL A 143 -15.78 -6.95 -0.62
C VAL A 143 -15.63 -8.27 -1.39
N ALA A 144 -16.54 -9.21 -1.12
CA ALA A 144 -16.68 -10.46 -1.87
C ALA A 144 -17.84 -10.37 -2.88
N LYS A 145 -17.90 -11.33 -3.81
CA LYS A 145 -18.96 -11.35 -4.83
C LYS A 145 -20.36 -11.42 -4.23
N GLU A 146 -20.51 -12.16 -3.14
CA GLU A 146 -21.74 -12.33 -2.38
C GLU A 146 -22.16 -11.11 -1.55
N ASP A 147 -21.22 -10.25 -1.18
CA ASP A 147 -21.49 -9.05 -0.37
C ASP A 147 -22.11 -7.91 -1.20
N TYR A 148 -21.99 -8.02 -2.51
CA TYR A 148 -22.42 -6.96 -3.40
C TYR A 148 -23.94 -6.84 -3.43
N SER A 149 -24.45 -5.69 -3.03
CA SER A 149 -25.86 -5.35 -3.14
C SER A 149 -26.22 -4.82 -4.54
N SER A 150 -27.06 -5.55 -5.27
CA SER A 150 -27.45 -5.21 -6.65
C SER A 150 -28.39 -3.99 -6.78
N ALA A 151 -28.63 -3.27 -5.68
CA ALA A 151 -29.77 -2.35 -5.55
C ALA A 151 -29.72 -1.07 -6.42
N LYS A 152 -28.57 -0.70 -6.99
CA LYS A 152 -28.53 0.49 -7.83
C LYS A 152 -28.54 0.13 -9.32
N LYS A 153 -29.66 0.39 -9.99
CA LYS A 153 -29.73 0.38 -11.46
C LYS A 153 -28.73 1.37 -12.02
N LEU A 154 -28.00 0.98 -13.08
CA LEU A 154 -27.16 1.89 -13.85
C LEU A 154 -28.05 3.01 -14.41
N LYS A 155 -27.68 4.25 -14.19
CA LYS A 155 -28.41 5.40 -14.73
C LYS A 155 -28.14 5.60 -16.21
N ASP A 156 -26.97 5.21 -16.67
CA ASP A 156 -26.53 5.34 -18.06
C ASP A 156 -26.31 3.94 -18.65
N THR A 157 -27.04 3.62 -19.72
CA THR A 157 -27.03 2.33 -20.40
C THR A 157 -25.93 2.25 -21.48
N ASP A 158 -25.30 3.36 -21.85
CA ASP A 158 -24.30 3.42 -22.92
C ASP A 158 -22.87 3.20 -22.42
N LEU A 159 -22.72 2.78 -21.16
CA LEU A 159 -21.43 2.48 -20.55
C LEU A 159 -20.99 1.06 -20.92
N ARG A 160 -19.73 0.93 -21.34
CA ARG A 160 -19.10 -0.37 -21.57
C ARG A 160 -17.80 -0.50 -20.81
N VAL A 161 -17.49 -1.70 -20.35
CA VAL A 161 -16.22 -2.03 -19.68
C VAL A 161 -15.30 -2.67 -20.70
N GLU A 162 -14.05 -2.21 -20.70
CA GLU A 162 -13.00 -2.76 -21.57
C GLU A 162 -11.70 -2.97 -20.79
N LYS A 163 -10.88 -3.92 -21.23
CA LYS A 163 -9.47 -3.97 -20.79
C LYS A 163 -8.71 -2.84 -21.49
N LEU A 164 -7.96 -2.08 -20.72
CA LEU A 164 -7.08 -1.06 -21.28
C LEU A 164 -5.86 -1.72 -21.90
N SER A 165 -5.58 -1.40 -23.16
CA SER A 165 -4.43 -1.91 -23.91
C SER A 165 -3.13 -1.17 -23.57
N TYR A 166 -3.24 0.07 -23.09
CA TYR A 166 -2.12 0.89 -22.64
C TYR A 166 -2.51 1.74 -21.43
N ILE A 167 -1.52 2.22 -20.69
CA ILE A 167 -1.71 3.01 -19.48
C ILE A 167 -1.33 4.45 -19.79
N ASN A 168 -2.28 5.36 -19.61
CA ASN A 168 -2.04 6.80 -19.69
C ASN A 168 -2.09 7.43 -18.30
N TRP A 169 -0.96 7.39 -17.58
CA TRP A 169 -0.87 7.96 -16.24
C TRP A 169 -1.22 9.44 -16.17
N ARG A 170 -0.92 10.21 -17.24
CA ARG A 170 -1.29 11.63 -17.30
C ARG A 170 -2.81 11.81 -17.25
N GLU A 171 -3.55 10.98 -17.99
CA GLU A 171 -5.01 10.98 -17.97
C GLU A 171 -5.54 10.46 -16.62
N PHE A 172 -5.01 9.35 -16.12
CA PHE A 172 -5.42 8.76 -14.83
C PHE A 172 -5.29 9.74 -13.68
N ARG A 173 -4.16 10.47 -13.60
CA ARG A 173 -3.93 11.49 -12.57
C ARG A 173 -5.00 12.60 -12.58
N SER A 174 -5.60 12.92 -13.74
CA SER A 174 -6.67 13.94 -13.83
C SER A 174 -7.97 13.51 -13.13
N PHE A 175 -8.15 12.21 -12.85
CA PHE A 175 -9.32 11.66 -12.15
C PHE A 175 -9.19 11.70 -10.63
N TRP A 176 -7.97 11.85 -10.10
CA TRP A 176 -7.71 11.84 -8.67
C TRP A 176 -8.18 13.12 -7.98
N ASP A 177 -8.69 12.96 -6.76
CA ASP A 177 -8.86 14.05 -5.80
C ASP A 177 -7.69 14.12 -4.85
N VAL A 178 -7.16 12.93 -4.48
CA VAL A 178 -6.03 12.75 -3.58
C VAL A 178 -4.98 11.86 -4.23
N GLN A 179 -3.74 12.01 -3.83
CA GLN A 179 -2.65 11.15 -4.29
C GLN A 179 -2.80 9.75 -3.71
N PRO A 180 -2.69 8.68 -4.52
CA PRO A 180 -2.64 7.33 -4.00
C PRO A 180 -1.54 7.16 -2.95
N SER A 181 -1.74 6.27 -1.99
CA SER A 181 -0.70 5.92 -1.01
C SER A 181 0.51 5.30 -1.71
N TRP A 182 1.64 5.19 -0.99
CA TRP A 182 2.88 4.66 -1.56
C TRP A 182 2.69 3.35 -2.33
N GLN A 183 2.07 2.36 -1.68
CA GLN A 183 1.89 1.03 -2.26
C GLN A 183 0.89 0.97 -3.43
N ASN A 184 0.07 2.00 -3.59
CA ASN A 184 -0.91 2.15 -4.67
C ASN A 184 -0.50 3.20 -5.71
N SER A 185 0.70 3.79 -5.56
CA SER A 185 1.24 4.80 -6.47
C SER A 185 1.50 4.23 -7.88
N GLU A 186 1.58 5.14 -8.85
CA GLU A 186 2.00 4.83 -10.21
C GLU A 186 3.33 4.05 -10.23
N SER A 187 4.33 4.54 -9.49
CA SER A 187 5.64 3.90 -9.39
C SER A 187 5.55 2.48 -8.84
N SER A 188 4.75 2.27 -7.78
CA SER A 188 4.52 0.93 -7.23
C SER A 188 3.86 -0.01 -8.22
N VAL A 189 2.84 0.46 -8.93
CA VAL A 189 2.17 -0.32 -9.98
C VAL A 189 3.14 -0.67 -11.11
N ASN A 190 3.98 0.28 -11.54
CA ASN A 190 4.95 0.05 -12.62
C ASN A 190 6.09 -0.90 -12.22
N ARG A 191 6.56 -0.86 -10.96
CA ARG A 191 7.60 -1.77 -10.45
C ARG A 191 7.15 -3.21 -10.27
N SER A 192 5.87 -3.44 -10.02
CA SER A 192 5.33 -4.78 -9.80
C SER A 192 5.41 -5.62 -11.09
N GLU A 193 5.88 -6.86 -10.98
CA GLU A 193 5.86 -7.86 -12.05
C GLU A 193 4.60 -8.74 -12.02
N ASP A 194 3.84 -8.69 -10.91
CA ASP A 194 2.57 -9.40 -10.80
C ASP A 194 1.62 -9.06 -11.95
N LYS A 195 0.89 -10.05 -12.41
CA LYS A 195 -0.14 -9.86 -13.45
C LYS A 195 -1.19 -8.86 -12.99
N LYS A 196 -1.35 -7.79 -13.75
CA LYS A 196 -2.33 -6.72 -13.51
C LYS A 196 -3.44 -6.76 -14.54
N ALA A 197 -4.65 -6.44 -14.10
CA ALA A 197 -5.76 -6.09 -14.97
C ALA A 197 -6.00 -4.59 -14.91
N PHE A 198 -5.90 -3.93 -16.05
CA PHE A 198 -6.28 -2.54 -16.22
C PHE A 198 -7.65 -2.53 -16.88
N LEU A 199 -8.65 -1.99 -16.19
CA LEU A 199 -10.03 -1.93 -16.67
C LEU A 199 -10.43 -0.47 -16.84
N GLY A 200 -11.14 -0.19 -17.92
CA GLY A 200 -11.72 1.13 -18.21
C GLY A 200 -13.23 1.04 -18.38
N VAL A 201 -13.94 2.08 -17.99
CA VAL A 201 -15.35 2.30 -18.35
C VAL A 201 -15.38 3.42 -19.38
N TYR A 202 -15.94 3.13 -20.54
CA TYR A 202 -16.08 4.06 -21.64
C TYR A 202 -17.53 4.47 -21.84
N LYS A 203 -17.72 5.74 -22.22
CA LYS A 203 -18.93 6.25 -22.84
C LYS A 203 -18.55 6.74 -24.23
N LYS A 204 -19.13 6.13 -25.26
CA LYS A 204 -18.64 6.28 -26.66
C LYS A 204 -17.15 5.92 -26.74
N GLN A 205 -16.28 6.89 -27.04
CA GLN A 205 -14.82 6.69 -27.13
C GLN A 205 -14.05 7.33 -25.96
N GLU A 206 -14.76 7.92 -25.00
CA GLU A 206 -14.14 8.65 -23.88
C GLU A 206 -14.04 7.77 -22.64
N LEU A 207 -12.86 7.75 -22.00
CA LEU A 207 -12.63 7.04 -20.74
C LEU A 207 -13.28 7.82 -19.59
N MET A 208 -14.22 7.18 -18.89
CA MET A 208 -14.95 7.75 -17.75
C MET A 208 -14.45 7.28 -16.39
N ALA A 209 -13.89 6.08 -16.34
CA ALA A 209 -13.35 5.52 -15.11
C ALA A 209 -12.28 4.49 -15.44
N TYR A 210 -11.34 4.27 -14.50
CA TYR A 210 -10.35 3.20 -14.63
C TYR A 210 -10.12 2.51 -13.29
N ALA A 211 -9.60 1.28 -13.34
CA ALA A 211 -9.14 0.52 -12.19
C ALA A 211 -7.85 -0.22 -12.51
N VAL A 212 -7.02 -0.39 -11.47
CA VAL A 212 -5.83 -1.23 -11.46
C VAL A 212 -6.01 -2.33 -10.43
N LEU A 213 -6.12 -3.56 -10.89
CA LEU A 213 -6.39 -4.73 -10.07
C LEU A 213 -5.28 -5.78 -10.24
N TYR A 214 -4.92 -6.45 -9.15
CA TYR A 214 -4.14 -7.68 -9.12
C TYR A 214 -5.07 -8.88 -8.93
N PRO A 215 -5.48 -9.59 -10.00
CA PRO A 215 -6.54 -10.59 -9.93
C PRO A 215 -6.23 -11.75 -8.97
N SER A 216 -4.99 -12.22 -8.94
CA SER A 216 -4.55 -13.36 -8.11
C SER A 216 -4.64 -13.10 -6.60
N THR A 217 -4.55 -11.85 -6.18
CA THR A 217 -4.63 -11.45 -4.76
C THR A 217 -5.93 -10.75 -4.40
N GLY A 218 -6.65 -10.22 -5.39
CA GLY A 218 -7.82 -9.35 -5.19
C GLY A 218 -7.46 -7.92 -4.78
N ASP A 219 -6.17 -7.53 -4.86
CA ASP A 219 -5.71 -6.19 -4.47
C ASP A 219 -6.13 -5.17 -5.54
N LEU A 220 -7.11 -4.32 -5.21
CA LEU A 220 -7.55 -3.20 -6.04
C LEU A 220 -6.73 -1.96 -5.67
N ALA A 221 -5.61 -1.79 -6.37
CA ALA A 221 -4.65 -0.72 -6.09
C ALA A 221 -5.19 0.68 -6.40
N GLN A 222 -5.94 0.82 -7.50
CA GLN A 222 -6.53 2.10 -7.89
C GLN A 222 -7.93 1.91 -8.48
N LEU A 223 -8.81 2.85 -8.18
CA LEU A 223 -10.11 3.01 -8.79
C LEU A 223 -10.44 4.50 -8.79
N ALA A 224 -10.70 5.06 -9.98
CA ALA A 224 -11.09 6.46 -10.09
C ALA A 224 -12.12 6.68 -11.21
N VAL A 225 -12.98 7.67 -11.00
CA VAL A 225 -14.00 8.11 -11.96
C VAL A 225 -13.72 9.57 -12.30
N LYS A 226 -13.78 9.90 -13.60
CA LYS A 226 -13.67 11.26 -14.11
C LYS A 226 -14.63 12.17 -13.36
N LYS A 227 -14.12 13.28 -12.81
CA LYS A 227 -14.88 14.16 -11.88
C LYS A 227 -16.23 14.59 -12.43
N SER A 228 -16.26 14.99 -13.70
CA SER A 228 -17.49 15.43 -14.39
C SER A 228 -18.50 14.30 -14.65
N PHE A 229 -18.11 13.04 -14.43
CA PHE A 229 -18.96 11.88 -14.74
C PHE A 229 -19.35 11.06 -13.51
N ARG A 230 -19.04 11.54 -12.31
CA ARG A 230 -19.43 10.88 -11.06
C ARG A 230 -20.96 10.84 -10.89
N GLY A 231 -21.44 9.87 -10.14
CA GLY A 231 -22.88 9.68 -9.90
C GLY A 231 -23.66 9.03 -11.05
N ASN A 232 -23.03 8.71 -12.18
CA ASN A 232 -23.64 8.09 -13.36
C ASN A 232 -23.49 6.57 -13.46
N GLY A 233 -22.98 5.90 -12.40
CA GLY A 233 -22.87 4.44 -12.32
C GLY A 233 -21.54 3.86 -12.80
N ALA A 234 -20.61 4.65 -13.35
CA ALA A 234 -19.33 4.15 -13.88
C ALA A 234 -18.49 3.44 -12.80
N GLY A 235 -18.40 3.99 -11.57
CA GLY A 235 -17.69 3.35 -10.46
C GLY A 235 -18.30 2.01 -10.06
N THR A 236 -19.63 1.93 -10.05
CA THR A 236 -20.36 0.68 -9.75
C THR A 236 -20.09 -0.39 -10.80
N LEU A 237 -20.16 0.00 -12.09
CA LEU A 237 -19.88 -0.90 -13.21
C LEU A 237 -18.44 -1.41 -13.17
N LEU A 238 -17.49 -0.52 -12.88
CA LEU A 238 -16.08 -0.83 -12.82
C LEU A 238 -15.77 -1.79 -11.64
N LEU A 239 -16.32 -1.53 -10.46
CA LEU A 239 -16.08 -2.38 -9.29
C LEU A 239 -16.69 -3.77 -9.46
N LYS A 240 -17.85 -3.88 -10.14
CA LYS A 240 -18.43 -5.18 -10.58
C LYS A 240 -17.49 -5.92 -11.52
N ALA A 241 -16.92 -5.22 -12.50
CA ALA A 241 -15.98 -5.82 -13.43
C ALA A 241 -14.71 -6.30 -12.72
N CYS A 242 -14.21 -5.55 -11.73
CA CYS A 242 -13.09 -5.99 -10.90
C CYS A 242 -13.43 -7.27 -10.13
N LEU A 243 -14.62 -7.36 -9.50
CA LEU A 243 -15.09 -8.59 -8.84
C LEU A 243 -15.21 -9.77 -9.81
N ALA A 244 -15.62 -9.52 -11.05
CA ALA A 244 -15.79 -10.58 -12.04
C ALA A 244 -14.46 -11.20 -12.49
N VAL A 245 -13.38 -10.40 -12.57
CA VAL A 245 -12.06 -10.85 -13.03
C VAL A 245 -11.11 -11.23 -11.88
N SER A 246 -11.50 -10.98 -10.64
CA SER A 246 -10.70 -11.34 -9.46
C SER A 246 -10.92 -12.79 -9.06
N ASP A 247 -9.83 -13.48 -8.70
CA ASP A 247 -9.85 -14.84 -8.17
C ASP A 247 -10.17 -14.85 -6.65
N LYS A 248 -10.12 -13.69 -6.01
CA LYS A 248 -10.26 -13.49 -4.55
C LYS A 248 -11.25 -12.35 -4.25
N PRO A 249 -11.79 -12.25 -3.02
CA PRO A 249 -12.45 -11.03 -2.57
C PRO A 249 -11.55 -9.82 -2.81
N LEU A 250 -12.14 -8.69 -3.23
CA LEU A 250 -11.35 -7.47 -3.42
C LEU A 250 -10.90 -6.91 -2.07
N SER A 251 -9.65 -6.48 -2.02
CA SER A 251 -9.05 -5.73 -0.93
C SER A 251 -8.70 -4.34 -1.44
N ILE A 252 -9.23 -3.30 -0.80
CA ILE A 252 -9.04 -1.90 -1.18
C ILE A 252 -8.36 -1.22 -0.01
N LEU A 253 -7.04 -1.11 -0.08
CA LEU A 253 -6.22 -0.56 1.00
C LEU A 253 -6.02 0.94 0.82
N ASN A 254 -5.90 1.64 1.94
CA ASN A 254 -5.46 3.03 2.00
C ASN A 254 -6.36 4.01 1.24
N VAL A 255 -7.65 3.87 1.42
CA VAL A 255 -8.62 4.88 1.01
C VAL A 255 -8.58 6.02 2.03
N GLU A 256 -8.26 7.23 1.60
CA GLU A 256 -8.15 8.39 2.51
C GLU A 256 -9.47 8.62 3.26
N ASP A 257 -9.42 8.66 4.59
CA ASP A 257 -10.62 8.70 5.45
C ASP A 257 -11.37 10.03 5.36
N SER A 258 -10.69 11.10 4.97
CA SER A 258 -11.27 12.43 4.72
C SER A 258 -12.09 12.52 3.42
N ASP A 259 -11.86 11.64 2.45
CA ASP A 259 -12.61 11.60 1.18
C ASP A 259 -13.98 10.93 1.38
N LYS A 260 -14.99 11.74 1.69
CA LYS A 260 -16.36 11.28 1.97
C LYS A 260 -17.03 10.63 0.76
N ASP A 261 -16.67 11.04 -0.45
CA ASP A 261 -17.31 10.57 -1.67
C ASP A 261 -16.93 9.11 -1.95
N ILE A 262 -15.62 8.79 -1.94
CA ILE A 262 -15.17 7.42 -2.18
C ILE A 262 -15.57 6.49 -1.04
N ASN A 263 -15.44 6.92 0.24
CA ASN A 263 -15.86 6.13 1.38
C ASN A 263 -17.37 5.86 1.36
N GLY A 264 -18.18 6.87 1.07
CA GLY A 264 -19.64 6.72 0.92
C GLY A 264 -20.02 5.78 -0.24
N PHE A 265 -19.30 5.87 -1.37
CA PHE A 265 -19.48 4.97 -2.50
C PHE A 265 -19.17 3.52 -2.13
N LEU A 266 -18.01 3.26 -1.53
CA LEU A 266 -17.59 1.89 -1.15
C LEU A 266 -18.57 1.27 -0.15
N ASN A 267 -18.96 2.02 0.88
CA ASN A 267 -19.98 1.56 1.85
C ASN A 267 -21.31 1.24 1.16
N SER A 268 -21.78 2.12 0.25
CA SER A 268 -23.04 1.91 -0.48
C SER A 268 -23.00 0.75 -1.46
N PHE A 269 -21.81 0.33 -1.89
CA PHE A 269 -21.59 -0.83 -2.75
C PHE A 269 -21.62 -2.14 -1.95
N GLY A 270 -21.42 -2.12 -0.64
CA GLY A 270 -21.33 -3.27 0.24
C GLY A 270 -19.92 -3.63 0.67
N CYS A 271 -18.94 -2.73 0.42
CA CYS A 271 -17.59 -2.94 0.94
C CYS A 271 -17.59 -2.80 2.47
N LYS A 272 -16.94 -3.74 3.15
CA LYS A 272 -16.83 -3.77 4.62
C LYS A 272 -15.50 -3.18 5.06
N LEU A 273 -15.54 -2.19 5.92
CA LEU A 273 -14.35 -1.68 6.60
C LEU A 273 -13.79 -2.80 7.50
N PHE A 274 -12.50 -3.14 7.35
CA PHE A 274 -11.90 -4.21 8.15
C PHE A 274 -10.71 -3.74 8.99
N THR A 275 -10.06 -2.64 8.63
CA THR A 275 -9.05 -1.98 9.47
C THR A 275 -8.82 -0.53 9.02
N MET A 276 -8.13 0.23 9.86
CA MET A 276 -7.75 1.61 9.60
C MET A 276 -6.27 1.80 9.86
N GLN A 277 -5.65 2.75 9.15
CA GLN A 277 -4.23 3.07 9.30
C GLN A 277 -4.03 4.59 9.45
N HIS A 278 -2.91 4.96 10.07
CA HIS A 278 -2.33 6.28 9.95
C HIS A 278 -1.19 6.24 8.95
N GLU A 279 -1.10 7.22 8.07
CA GLU A 279 0.13 7.57 7.41
C GLU A 279 0.87 8.59 8.26
N LEU A 280 2.11 8.29 8.60
CA LEU A 280 2.95 9.21 9.35
C LEU A 280 4.10 9.70 8.47
N ILE A 281 4.48 10.95 8.67
CA ILE A 281 5.56 11.59 7.93
C ILE A 281 6.54 12.24 8.88
N LYS A 282 7.83 12.18 8.50
CA LYS A 282 8.91 12.90 9.16
C LYS A 282 9.73 13.64 8.10
N LYS A 283 10.02 14.92 8.31
CA LYS A 283 11.06 15.66 7.55
C LYS A 283 12.44 15.23 8.03
N ILE A 284 13.33 14.98 7.10
CA ILE A 284 14.70 14.48 7.37
C ILE A 284 15.76 15.56 7.13
#